data_d82915efa47df321d078d731f5fc813c
#
_entry.id   d82915efa47df321d078d731f5fc813c
#
_cell.length_a   1.000
_cell.length_b   1.000
_cell.length_c   1.000
_cell.angle_alpha   90.00
_cell.angle_beta   90.00
_cell.angle_gamma   90.00
#
_symmetry.space_group_name_H-M   'P 1'
#
loop_
_entity.id
_entity.type
_entity.pdbx_description
1 polymer ?
#
loop_
_entity_poly.entity_id
_entity_poly.type
_entity_poly.pdbx_seq_one_letter_code
_entity_poly.pdbx_strand_id
1 'polypeptide(L)' 'MELSLGENIRRMRVEQGLTQRQLAFAFGVSVQAVSKWERAIAYPDVTLLLPIARYFSVSLDELFGGRMRSKSNNAR' A
#
# COMPACT_ATOMS: atom_id res chain seq x y z
N MET A 1 -15.92 -0.98 -8.75
CA MET A 1 -14.52 -1.39 -8.59
C MET A 1 -14.12 -1.37 -7.14
N GLU A 2 -13.48 -2.40 -6.69
CA GLU A 2 -13.04 -2.48 -5.31
C GLU A 2 -11.61 -1.97 -5.18
N LEU A 3 -11.36 -1.30 -4.07
CA LEU A 3 -10.01 -0.90 -3.73
C LEU A 3 -9.35 -2.04 -2.98
N SER A 4 -8.12 -2.35 -3.36
CA SER A 4 -7.38 -3.45 -2.78
C SER A 4 -6.16 -2.95 -2.02
N LEU A 5 -6.29 -1.79 -1.40
CA LEU A 5 -5.16 -1.14 -0.74
C LEU A 5 -4.50 -2.04 0.29
N GLY A 6 -5.29 -2.61 1.18
CA GLY A 6 -4.73 -3.44 2.24
C GLY A 6 -4.02 -4.67 1.72
N GLU A 7 -4.65 -5.35 0.76
CA GLU A 7 -4.02 -6.52 0.15
C GLU A 7 -2.72 -6.15 -0.55
N ASN A 8 -2.72 -5.01 -1.24
CA ASN A 8 -1.52 -4.59 -1.95
C ASN A 8 -0.40 -4.24 -1.00
N ILE A 9 -0.72 -3.55 0.09
CA ILE A 9 0.29 -3.24 1.10
C ILE A 9 0.88 -4.53 1.65
N ARG A 10 0.03 -5.49 1.99
CA ARG A 10 0.51 -6.76 2.53
C ARG A 10 1.38 -7.49 1.53
N ARG A 11 0.92 -7.59 0.28
CA ARG A 11 1.67 -8.30 -0.74
C ARG A 11 3.04 -7.68 -0.96
N MET A 12 3.09 -6.36 -1.10
CA MET A 12 4.36 -5.68 -1.32
C MET A 12 5.28 -5.81 -0.13
N ARG A 13 4.71 -5.74 1.07
CA ARG A 13 5.49 -5.92 2.30
C ARG A 13 6.13 -7.30 2.33
N VAL A 14 5.32 -8.33 2.07
CA VAL A 14 5.80 -9.72 2.09
C VAL A 14 6.85 -9.94 1.01
N GLU A 15 6.61 -9.40 -0.18
CA GLU A 15 7.56 -9.53 -1.28
C GLU A 15 8.91 -8.94 -0.94
N GLN A 16 8.94 -7.91 -0.11
CA GLN A 16 10.20 -7.30 0.29
C GLN A 16 10.77 -7.89 1.58
N GLY A 17 10.11 -8.91 2.11
CA GLY A 17 10.62 -9.58 3.30
C GLY A 17 10.47 -8.77 4.57
N LEU A 18 9.52 -7.84 4.61
CA LEU A 18 9.34 -6.96 5.76
C LEU A 18 8.28 -7.50 6.70
N THR A 19 8.48 -7.28 7.99
CA THR A 19 7.44 -7.58 8.97
C THR A 19 6.50 -6.40 9.09
N GLN A 20 5.33 -6.62 9.69
CA GLN A 20 4.42 -5.53 9.98
C GLN A 20 5.08 -4.51 10.91
N ARG A 21 5.90 -4.97 11.85
CA ARG A 21 6.60 -4.09 12.76
C ARG A 21 7.56 -3.17 12.01
N GLN A 22 8.29 -3.73 11.04
CA GLN A 22 9.23 -2.93 10.27
C GLN A 22 8.50 -1.86 9.46
N LEU A 23 7.36 -2.23 8.87
CA LEU A 23 6.59 -1.27 8.10
C LEU A 23 6.01 -0.19 9.02
N ALA A 24 5.52 -0.60 10.18
CA ALA A 24 4.99 0.37 11.16
C ALA A 24 6.05 1.37 11.56
N PHE A 25 7.26 0.87 11.81
CA PHE A 25 8.37 1.75 12.18
C PHE A 25 8.67 2.75 11.07
N ALA A 26 8.65 2.29 9.81
CA ALA A 26 8.97 3.16 8.69
C ALA A 26 8.02 4.34 8.57
N PHE A 27 6.78 4.18 8.99
CA PHE A 27 5.77 5.24 8.85
C PHE A 27 5.37 5.86 10.17
N GLY A 28 6.03 5.48 11.26
CA GLY A 28 5.75 6.09 12.55
C GLY A 28 4.36 5.76 13.08
N VAL A 29 3.86 4.58 12.78
CA VAL A 29 2.54 4.14 13.24
C VAL A 29 2.68 2.86 14.05
N SER A 30 1.59 2.43 14.67
CA SER A 30 1.60 1.20 15.47
C SER A 30 1.52 -0.02 14.57
N VAL A 31 1.96 -1.16 15.09
CA VAL A 31 1.81 -2.44 14.38
C VAL A 31 0.33 -2.73 14.17
N GLN A 32 -0.51 -2.39 15.16
CA GLN A 32 -1.94 -2.58 15.05
C GLN A 32 -2.52 -1.82 13.87
N ALA A 33 -2.00 -0.61 13.61
CA ALA A 33 -2.48 0.18 12.47
C ALA A 33 -2.18 -0.54 11.16
N VAL A 34 -0.94 -1.02 11.01
CA VAL A 34 -0.57 -1.76 9.79
C VAL A 34 -1.44 -3.00 9.63
N SER A 35 -1.64 -3.73 10.72
CA SER A 35 -2.48 -4.92 10.69
C SER A 35 -3.90 -4.59 10.22
N LYS A 36 -4.47 -3.48 10.71
CA LYS A 36 -5.81 -3.08 10.31
C LYS A 36 -5.86 -2.69 8.84
N TRP A 37 -4.82 -2.01 8.35
CA TRP A 37 -4.75 -1.68 6.92
C TRP A 37 -4.81 -2.95 6.08
N GLU A 38 -3.99 -3.93 6.45
CA GLU A 38 -3.86 -5.15 5.64
C GLU A 38 -5.11 -6.00 5.69
N ARG A 39 -5.92 -5.87 6.74
CA ARG A 39 -7.18 -6.58 6.85
C ARG A 39 -8.36 -5.78 6.35
N ALA A 40 -8.10 -4.60 5.81
CA ALA A 40 -9.13 -3.70 5.28
C ALA A 40 -10.13 -3.25 6.34
N ILE A 41 -9.68 -3.19 7.59
CA ILE A 41 -10.51 -2.68 8.69
C ILE A 41 -10.40 -1.17 8.76
N ALA A 42 -9.25 -0.63 8.39
CA ALA A 42 -9.00 0.80 8.41
C ALA A 42 -8.07 1.15 7.25
N TYR A 43 -8.09 2.41 6.86
CA TYR A 43 -7.18 2.91 5.83
C TYR A 43 -6.10 3.76 6.49
N PRO A 44 -4.91 3.82 5.87
CA PRO A 44 -3.90 4.77 6.34
C PRO A 44 -4.43 6.19 6.25
N ASP A 45 -3.93 7.05 7.10
CA ASP A 45 -4.24 8.47 6.98
C ASP A 45 -3.84 8.96 5.59
N VAL A 46 -4.60 9.91 5.07
CA VAL A 46 -4.36 10.39 3.72
C VAL A 46 -2.94 10.91 3.53
N THR A 47 -2.34 11.45 4.59
CA THR A 47 -0.97 11.98 4.52
C THR A 47 0.07 10.88 4.38
N LEU A 48 -0.30 9.63 4.59
CA LEU A 48 0.61 8.51 4.47
C LEU A 48 0.53 7.82 3.10
N LEU A 49 -0.49 8.12 2.33
CA LEU A 49 -0.71 7.36 1.08
C LEU A 49 0.43 7.53 0.09
N LEU A 50 0.87 8.75 -0.15
CA LEU A 50 1.96 8.98 -1.08
C LEU A 50 3.29 8.45 -0.55
N PRO A 51 3.62 8.67 0.74
CA PRO A 51 4.83 8.04 1.30
C PRO A 51 4.83 6.53 1.17
N ILE A 52 3.69 5.87 1.39
CA ILE A 52 3.60 4.41 1.25
C ILE A 52 3.87 4.01 -0.21
N ALA A 53 3.24 4.70 -1.15
CA ALA A 53 3.44 4.41 -2.56
C ALA A 53 4.91 4.57 -2.94
N ARG A 54 5.54 5.64 -2.48
CA ARG A 54 6.95 5.88 -2.76
C ARG A 54 7.85 4.83 -2.13
N TYR A 55 7.50 4.42 -0.91
CA TYR A 55 8.27 3.40 -0.21
C TYR A 55 8.33 2.11 -1.02
N PHE A 56 7.23 1.75 -1.64
CA PHE A 56 7.15 0.54 -2.44
C PHE A 56 7.42 0.78 -3.93
N SER A 57 7.74 2.00 -4.31
CA SER A 57 8.07 2.37 -5.69
C SER A 57 6.92 2.08 -6.65
N VAL A 58 5.72 2.39 -6.22
CA VAL A 58 4.52 2.23 -7.05
C VAL A 58 3.79 3.58 -7.11
N SER A 59 2.90 3.70 -8.07
CA SER A 59 2.03 4.87 -8.15
C SER A 59 0.90 4.73 -7.13
N LEU A 60 0.23 5.83 -6.84
CA LEU A 60 -0.96 5.77 -6.00
C LEU A 60 -2.01 4.86 -6.64
N ASP A 61 -2.15 4.94 -7.95
CA ASP A 61 -3.11 4.11 -8.66
C ASP A 61 -2.80 2.63 -8.46
N GLU A 62 -1.53 2.27 -8.57
CA GLU A 62 -1.10 0.89 -8.34
C GLU A 62 -1.32 0.48 -6.90
N LEU A 63 -1.05 1.39 -5.97
CA LEU A 63 -1.24 1.10 -4.56
C LEU A 63 -2.68 0.75 -4.25
N PHE A 64 -3.62 1.44 -4.88
CA PHE A 64 -5.04 1.21 -4.65
C PHE A 64 -5.60 0.07 -5.49
N GLY A 65 -4.76 -0.60 -6.28
CA GLY A 65 -5.22 -1.74 -7.06
C GLY A 65 -5.69 -1.38 -8.44
N GLY A 66 -5.35 -0.19 -8.91
CA GLY A 66 -5.69 0.20 -10.27
C GLY A 66 -4.89 -0.62 -11.28
N ARG A 67 -5.42 -0.75 -12.50
CA ARG A 67 -4.80 -1.51 -13.55
C ARG A 67 -3.65 -0.76 -14.13
N MET A 68 -2.68 -1.43 -14.40
CA MET A 68 -1.53 -0.78 -14.92
C MET A 68 -1.42 -0.97 -16.38
N ARG A 69 -1.36 -1.10 -16.40
CA ARG A 69 -1.03 -1.39 -17.26
C ARG A 69 -0.99 -0.79 -18.09
N SER A 70 -0.91 -0.56 -17.79
CA SER A 70 -0.89 -0.03 -18.37
C SER A 70 -0.63 0.51 -19.05
N LYS A 71 -0.43 0.15 -19.25
CA LYS A 71 -0.10 0.50 -19.90
C LYS A 71 -0.43 1.07 -20.60
N SER A 72 -0.60 0.89 -20.43
CA SER A 72 -0.92 1.31 -21.11
C SER A 72 -1.28 2.04 -21.50
N ASN A 73 -1.42 1.97 -21.30
CA ASN A 73 -1.85 2.61 -21.72
C ASN A 73 -2.05 3.55 -21.98
N ASN A 74 -1.98 3.64 -21.93
CA ASN A 74 -2.17 4.43 -22.25
C ASN A 74 -2.38 5.26 -22.65
N ALA A 75 -2.52 5.29 -22.60
CA ALA A 75 -2.66 5.94 -22.99
C ALA A 75 -3.02 6.72 -23.43
N ARG A 76 -3.31 7.04 -23.50
CA ARG A 76 -3.59 7.76 -23.90
C ARG A 76 -3.54 8.17 -24.29
#